data_d090efcc38c439ae06dd06fa1c04d05d
#
_entry.id   d090efcc38c439ae06dd06fa1c04d05d
#
_cell.length_a   1.000
_cell.length_b   1.000
_cell.length_c   1.000
_cell.angle_alpha   90.00
_cell.angle_beta   90.00
_cell.angle_gamma   90.00
#
_symmetry.space_group_name_H-M   'P 1'
#
loop_
_entity.id
_entity.type
_entity.pdbx_description
1 polymer ?
#
loop_
_entity_poly.entity_id
_entity_poly.type
_entity_poly.pdbx_seq_one_letter_code
_entity_poly.pdbx_strand_id
1 'polypeptide(L)'
;WVLTFVTIDFIYYWYHRCSHRVRFLWAVHMNHHSSEEMNFSVALRQAWFGPITKIPFFMLMPLIGFDPIITAAAGIISTLWGVLGHTQWIKRLGLLEYILVTPSAHRVHHGSNEEYIDKNYGNLLIVWDRIFGTFANEKNKVVYGIIDNVQTFNPVKITFQFWITMYRDYKNAKSLKDKILCFVGRPEWKPDQ
;
A
#
# COMPACT_ATOMS: atom_id res chain seq x y z
N TRP A 1 23.82 -6.68 5.65
CA TRP A 1 23.16 -5.63 4.87
C TRP A 1 22.30 -6.22 3.75
N VAL A 2 22.84 -6.99 2.78
CA VAL A 2 22.09 -7.50 1.63
C VAL A 2 20.89 -8.33 2.07
N LEU A 3 21.09 -9.29 2.96
CA LEU A 3 20.00 -10.12 3.48
C LEU A 3 18.95 -9.29 4.22
N THR A 4 19.37 -8.28 4.98
CA THR A 4 18.45 -7.37 5.68
C THR A 4 17.58 -6.60 4.68
N PHE A 5 18.15 -6.06 3.60
CA PHE A 5 17.41 -5.37 2.56
C PHE A 5 16.39 -6.29 1.86
N VAL A 6 16.82 -7.48 1.46
CA VAL A 6 15.94 -8.44 0.79
C VAL A 6 14.78 -8.84 1.71
N THR A 7 15.08 -9.09 3.01
CA THR A 7 14.05 -9.48 3.97
C THR A 7 13.08 -8.34 4.28
N ILE A 8 13.57 -7.10 4.46
CA ILE A 8 12.71 -5.92 4.67
C ILE A 8 11.79 -5.73 3.47
N ASP A 9 12.32 -5.82 2.26
CA ASP A 9 11.55 -5.61 1.04
C ASP A 9 10.49 -6.70 0.85
N PHE A 10 10.81 -7.95 1.19
CA PHE A 10 9.87 -9.06 1.24
C PHE A 10 8.75 -8.83 2.26
N ILE A 11 9.10 -8.41 3.49
CA ILE A 11 8.11 -8.09 4.54
C ILE A 11 7.25 -6.91 4.10
N TYR A 12 7.84 -5.88 3.49
CA TYR A 12 7.11 -4.73 2.97
C TYR A 12 6.09 -5.16 1.91
N TYR A 13 6.45 -6.01 0.96
CA TYR A 13 5.54 -6.55 -0.05
C TYR A 13 4.29 -7.15 0.60
N TRP A 14 4.44 -8.00 1.61
CA TRP A 14 3.31 -8.62 2.30
C TRP A 14 2.50 -7.62 3.12
N TYR A 15 3.17 -6.72 3.85
CA TYR A 15 2.48 -5.63 4.56
C TYR A 15 1.64 -4.80 3.60
N HIS A 16 2.22 -4.40 2.47
CA HIS A 16 1.57 -3.54 1.49
C HIS A 16 0.41 -4.25 0.80
N ARG A 17 0.61 -5.52 0.41
CA ARG A 17 -0.46 -6.36 -0.13
C ARG A 17 -1.60 -6.54 0.87
N CYS A 18 -1.32 -6.80 2.15
CA CYS A 18 -2.32 -6.85 3.20
C CYS A 18 -3.04 -5.51 3.37
N SER A 19 -2.33 -4.38 3.22
CA SER A 19 -2.92 -3.04 3.32
C SER A 19 -3.95 -2.76 2.22
N HIS A 20 -3.88 -3.45 1.09
CA HIS A 20 -4.88 -3.39 0.03
C HIS A 20 -5.97 -4.47 0.13
N ARG A 21 -5.76 -5.53 0.91
CA ARG A 21 -6.64 -6.71 0.90
C ARG A 21 -7.39 -6.91 2.21
N VAL A 22 -7.06 -6.18 3.27
CA VAL A 22 -7.66 -6.26 4.60
C VAL A 22 -8.27 -4.91 4.95
N ARG A 23 -9.57 -4.85 5.20
CA ARG A 23 -10.33 -3.61 5.43
C ARG A 23 -9.69 -2.70 6.49
N PHE A 24 -9.27 -3.26 7.62
CA PHE A 24 -8.63 -2.50 8.69
C PHE A 24 -7.34 -1.82 8.21
N LEU A 25 -6.49 -2.55 7.48
CA LEU A 25 -5.24 -2.03 6.96
C LEU A 25 -5.47 -1.05 5.78
N TRP A 26 -6.48 -1.31 4.96
CA TRP A 26 -6.92 -0.37 3.92
C TRP A 26 -7.42 0.94 4.50
N ALA A 27 -8.20 0.92 5.60
CA ALA A 27 -8.63 2.12 6.30
C ALA A 27 -7.46 3.01 6.75
N VAL A 28 -6.32 2.40 7.05
CA VAL A 28 -5.06 3.11 7.34
C VAL A 28 -4.39 3.62 6.07
N HIS A 29 -4.40 2.84 4.99
CA HIS A 29 -3.59 3.07 3.78
C HIS A 29 -4.30 3.92 2.71
N MET A 30 -5.64 3.90 2.68
CA MET A 30 -6.47 4.54 1.68
C MET A 30 -6.17 6.03 1.45
N ASN A 31 -5.85 6.78 2.51
CA ASN A 31 -5.55 8.21 2.38
C ASN A 31 -4.34 8.47 1.47
N HIS A 32 -3.38 7.54 1.43
CA HIS A 32 -2.22 7.60 0.53
C HIS A 32 -2.64 7.47 -0.94
N HIS A 33 -3.61 6.57 -1.24
CA HIS A 33 -4.13 6.36 -2.58
C HIS A 33 -5.21 7.35 -3.03
N SER A 34 -5.76 8.16 -2.12
CA SER A 34 -6.88 9.06 -2.42
C SER A 34 -6.51 10.31 -3.24
N SER A 35 -5.25 10.51 -3.57
CA SER A 35 -4.82 11.64 -4.40
C SER A 35 -5.13 11.38 -5.87
N GLU A 36 -5.75 12.35 -6.54
CA GLU A 36 -5.98 12.35 -7.99
C GLU A 36 -4.76 12.86 -8.78
N GLU A 37 -3.69 13.19 -8.06
CA GLU A 37 -2.42 13.61 -8.62
C GLU A 37 -1.30 12.68 -8.16
N MET A 38 -0.25 12.53 -8.98
CA MET A 38 0.93 11.75 -8.66
C MET A 38 2.17 12.63 -8.66
N ASN A 39 2.66 12.95 -7.48
CA ASN A 39 3.86 13.77 -7.25
C ASN A 39 4.44 13.49 -5.85
N PHE A 40 5.60 14.05 -5.54
CA PHE A 40 6.28 13.79 -4.26
C PHE A 40 5.45 14.16 -3.01
N SER A 41 4.47 15.06 -3.10
CA SER A 41 3.61 15.37 -1.97
C SER A 41 2.69 14.20 -1.60
N VAL A 42 2.38 13.32 -2.55
CA VAL A 42 1.62 12.08 -2.31
C VAL A 42 2.43 11.12 -1.44
N ALA A 43 3.74 11.05 -1.64
CA ALA A 43 4.63 10.27 -0.76
C ALA A 43 4.58 10.75 0.69
N LEU A 44 4.36 12.06 0.91
CA LEU A 44 4.23 12.66 2.25
C LEU A 44 2.81 12.50 2.83
N ARG A 45 1.82 12.14 2.03
CA ARG A 45 0.47 11.82 2.48
C ARG A 45 0.45 10.42 3.12
N GLN A 46 1.22 10.29 4.20
CA GLN A 46 1.33 9.03 4.93
C GLN A 46 0.10 8.79 5.81
N ALA A 47 -0.20 7.52 5.99
CA ALA A 47 -1.24 7.07 6.89
C ALA A 47 -0.88 7.39 8.35
N TRP A 48 -1.73 8.13 9.08
CA TRP A 48 -1.48 8.52 10.47
C TRP A 48 -1.22 7.33 11.39
N PHE A 49 -1.89 6.21 11.15
CA PHE A 49 -1.73 4.98 11.91
C PHE A 49 -0.74 3.98 11.26
N GLY A 50 -0.12 4.37 10.14
CA GLY A 50 0.85 3.54 9.41
C GLY A 50 1.99 3.01 10.27
N PRO A 51 2.66 3.83 11.11
CA PRO A 51 3.71 3.35 12.00
C PRO A 51 3.24 2.21 12.91
N ILE A 52 2.02 2.30 13.47
CA ILE A 52 1.47 1.29 14.37
C ILE A 52 1.17 -0.02 13.62
N THR A 53 0.57 0.06 12.44
CA THR A 53 0.21 -1.14 11.66
C THR A 53 1.42 -1.84 11.05
N LYS A 54 2.56 -1.15 10.91
CA LYS A 54 3.83 -1.75 10.48
C LYS A 54 4.49 -2.60 11.56
N ILE A 55 4.28 -2.30 12.84
CA ILE A 55 4.93 -2.98 13.96
C ILE A 55 4.82 -4.51 13.86
N PRO A 56 3.64 -5.14 13.71
CA PRO A 56 3.53 -6.61 13.67
C PRO A 56 4.36 -7.27 12.57
N PHE A 57 4.61 -6.56 11.49
CA PHE A 57 5.38 -7.06 10.35
C PHE A 57 6.89 -6.89 10.57
N PHE A 58 7.33 -5.69 10.92
CA PHE A 58 8.75 -5.35 10.96
C PHE A 58 9.44 -5.73 12.27
N MET A 59 8.71 -5.90 13.37
CA MET A 59 9.26 -6.46 14.61
C MET A 59 9.71 -7.94 14.48
N LEU A 60 9.24 -8.64 13.46
CA LEU A 60 9.74 -9.99 13.17
C LEU A 60 11.26 -9.98 12.89
N MET A 61 11.80 -8.90 12.31
CA MET A 61 13.22 -8.81 11.96
C MET A 61 14.14 -8.99 13.17
N PRO A 62 14.07 -8.14 14.22
CA PRO A 62 14.90 -8.32 15.40
C PRO A 62 14.59 -9.61 16.17
N LEU A 63 13.34 -10.10 16.14
CA LEU A 63 12.98 -11.36 16.80
C LEU A 63 13.65 -12.59 16.18
N ILE A 64 13.93 -12.56 14.88
CA ILE A 64 14.65 -13.64 14.17
C ILE A 64 16.14 -13.37 14.04
N GLY A 65 16.69 -12.38 14.77
CA GLY A 65 18.12 -12.16 14.92
C GLY A 65 18.75 -11.11 13.99
N PHE A 66 17.96 -10.32 13.26
CA PHE A 66 18.51 -9.18 12.52
C PHE A 66 18.86 -8.05 13.49
N ASP A 67 20.02 -7.40 13.25
CA ASP A 67 20.44 -6.24 14.02
C ASP A 67 19.40 -5.09 13.89
N PRO A 68 18.89 -4.54 15.01
CA PRO A 68 17.86 -3.50 14.98
C PRO A 68 18.32 -2.20 14.31
N ILE A 69 19.59 -1.84 14.44
CA ILE A 69 20.15 -0.59 13.86
C ILE A 69 20.26 -0.75 12.35
N ILE A 70 20.77 -1.89 11.89
CA ILE A 70 20.88 -2.20 10.46
C ILE A 70 19.48 -2.30 9.85
N THR A 71 18.54 -2.91 10.55
CA THR A 71 17.13 -3.00 10.14
C THR A 71 16.49 -1.62 9.99
N ALA A 72 16.69 -0.73 10.97
CA ALA A 72 16.18 0.64 10.92
C ALA A 72 16.80 1.44 9.76
N ALA A 73 18.12 1.36 9.59
CA ALA A 73 18.83 2.03 8.50
C ALA A 73 18.36 1.54 7.11
N ALA A 74 18.22 0.24 6.93
CA ALA A 74 17.71 -0.35 5.70
C ALA A 74 16.24 0.07 5.44
N GLY A 75 15.42 0.16 6.48
CA GLY A 75 14.04 0.67 6.40
C GLY A 75 13.97 2.14 5.95
N ILE A 76 14.88 2.99 6.42
CA ILE A 76 14.97 4.39 5.99
C ILE A 76 15.32 4.45 4.50
N ILE A 77 16.33 3.71 4.05
CA ILE A 77 16.76 3.69 2.63
C ILE A 77 15.61 3.16 1.75
N SER A 78 14.92 2.11 2.19
CA SER A 78 13.73 1.58 1.51
C SER A 78 12.63 2.64 1.40
N THR A 79 12.38 3.40 2.47
CA THR A 79 11.38 4.48 2.46
C THR A 79 11.75 5.59 1.48
N LEU A 80 13.02 6.01 1.44
CA LEU A 80 13.51 7.03 0.49
C LEU A 80 13.34 6.57 -0.96
N TRP A 81 13.58 5.29 -1.25
CA TRP A 81 13.31 4.73 -2.57
C TRP A 81 11.83 4.82 -2.93
N GLY A 82 10.93 4.45 -2.01
CA GLY A 82 9.49 4.57 -2.21
C GLY A 82 9.04 6.01 -2.50
N VAL A 83 9.64 7.01 -1.83
CA VAL A 83 9.37 8.44 -2.12
C VAL A 83 9.70 8.78 -3.57
N LEU A 84 10.86 8.32 -4.08
CA LEU A 84 11.29 8.57 -5.46
C LEU A 84 10.34 7.94 -6.51
N GLY A 85 9.58 6.92 -6.14
CA GLY A 85 8.54 6.31 -6.97
C GLY A 85 7.39 7.27 -7.33
N HIS A 86 7.11 8.28 -6.48
CA HIS A 86 5.96 9.17 -6.62
C HIS A 86 6.21 10.32 -7.60
N THR A 87 6.42 10.00 -8.88
CA THR A 87 6.63 11.02 -9.91
C THR A 87 6.07 10.61 -11.26
N GLN A 88 5.59 11.60 -12.03
CA GLN A 88 5.19 11.46 -13.43
C GLN A 88 6.32 11.86 -14.41
N TRP A 89 7.40 12.46 -13.91
CA TRP A 89 8.48 12.96 -14.75
C TRP A 89 9.38 11.86 -15.28
N ILE A 90 9.67 10.86 -14.44
CA ILE A 90 10.50 9.72 -14.81
C ILE A 90 9.62 8.69 -15.51
N LYS A 91 9.91 8.45 -16.77
CA LYS A 91 9.24 7.44 -17.59
C LYS A 91 9.82 6.05 -17.29
N ARG A 92 9.60 5.09 -18.16
CA ARG A 92 10.13 3.73 -18.02
C ARG A 92 11.65 3.73 -18.05
N LEU A 93 12.26 2.95 -17.17
CA LEU A 93 13.72 2.85 -17.01
C LEU A 93 14.33 1.60 -17.70
N GLY A 94 13.63 1.07 -18.71
CA GLY A 94 14.15 -0.03 -19.54
C GLY A 94 14.37 -1.30 -18.73
N LEU A 95 15.63 -1.81 -18.73
CA LEU A 95 15.98 -3.08 -18.08
C LEU A 95 15.81 -3.05 -16.56
N LEU A 96 15.89 -1.90 -15.93
CA LEU A 96 15.70 -1.78 -14.47
C LEU A 96 14.29 -2.19 -14.03
N GLU A 97 13.29 -2.11 -14.89
CA GLU A 97 11.90 -2.52 -14.61
C GLU A 97 11.72 -4.04 -14.46
N TYR A 98 12.74 -4.82 -14.81
CA TYR A 98 12.70 -6.27 -14.54
C TYR A 98 13.04 -6.62 -13.09
N ILE A 99 13.78 -5.74 -12.40
CA ILE A 99 14.32 -5.99 -11.07
C ILE A 99 13.75 -5.02 -10.03
N LEU A 100 13.64 -3.72 -10.39
CA LEU A 100 13.26 -2.66 -9.45
C LEU A 100 11.82 -2.20 -9.65
N VAL A 101 11.20 -1.77 -8.56
CA VAL A 101 9.97 -0.98 -8.59
C VAL A 101 10.37 0.43 -9.02
N THR A 102 10.14 0.73 -10.29
CA THR A 102 10.43 2.04 -10.89
C THR A 102 9.25 2.99 -10.67
N PRO A 103 9.39 4.30 -10.95
CA PRO A 103 8.25 5.21 -10.96
C PRO A 103 7.08 4.76 -11.86
N SER A 104 7.37 4.09 -12.98
CA SER A 104 6.35 3.51 -13.86
C SER A 104 5.56 2.40 -13.15
N ALA A 105 6.24 1.47 -12.47
CA ALA A 105 5.58 0.41 -11.70
C ALA A 105 4.76 0.98 -10.54
N HIS A 106 5.27 2.02 -9.87
CA HIS A 106 4.61 2.67 -8.76
C HIS A 106 3.38 3.50 -9.17
N ARG A 107 3.42 4.13 -10.37
CA ARG A 107 2.22 4.77 -10.95
C ARG A 107 1.10 3.77 -11.19
N VAL A 108 1.42 2.59 -11.73
CA VAL A 108 0.44 1.49 -11.89
C VAL A 108 -0.17 1.12 -10.54
N HIS A 109 0.65 1.02 -9.50
CA HIS A 109 0.19 0.72 -8.14
C HIS A 109 -0.83 1.75 -7.62
N HIS A 110 -0.62 3.03 -7.91
CA HIS A 110 -1.55 4.11 -7.54
C HIS A 110 -2.73 4.28 -8.51
N GLY A 111 -2.80 3.44 -9.56
CA GLY A 111 -3.86 3.53 -10.57
C GLY A 111 -5.19 2.95 -10.10
N SER A 112 -6.28 3.68 -10.36
CA SER A 112 -7.66 3.22 -10.18
C SER A 112 -8.24 2.57 -11.44
N ASN A 113 -7.46 2.46 -12.53
CA ASN A 113 -7.84 1.69 -13.70
C ASN A 113 -8.10 0.23 -13.31
N GLU A 114 -9.10 -0.41 -13.89
CA GLU A 114 -9.49 -1.80 -13.57
C GLU A 114 -8.30 -2.78 -13.67
N GLU A 115 -7.48 -2.65 -14.71
CA GLU A 115 -6.30 -3.48 -14.95
C GLU A 115 -5.13 -3.22 -13.98
N TYR A 116 -5.17 -2.13 -13.20
CA TYR A 116 -4.13 -1.71 -12.28
C TYR A 116 -4.48 -1.95 -10.80
N ILE A 117 -5.76 -2.21 -10.51
CA ILE A 117 -6.18 -2.49 -9.14
C ILE A 117 -5.45 -3.72 -8.61
N ASP A 118 -4.96 -3.64 -7.39
CA ASP A 118 -4.28 -4.72 -6.70
C ASP A 118 -2.99 -5.20 -7.40
N LYS A 119 -2.23 -4.27 -8.04
CA LYS A 119 -0.97 -4.55 -8.72
C LYS A 119 0.21 -3.82 -8.09
N ASN A 120 1.42 -4.37 -8.31
CA ASN A 120 2.73 -3.78 -8.01
C ASN A 120 2.90 -3.33 -6.55
N TYR A 121 2.78 -4.25 -5.61
CA TYR A 121 2.90 -3.99 -4.16
C TYR A 121 4.35 -3.83 -3.66
N GLY A 122 5.36 -4.20 -4.46
CA GLY A 122 6.77 -4.07 -4.10
C GLY A 122 7.16 -2.64 -3.77
N ASN A 123 8.24 -2.47 -2.98
CA ASN A 123 8.82 -1.15 -2.74
C ASN A 123 10.12 -0.95 -3.52
N LEU A 124 11.13 -1.81 -3.32
CA LEU A 124 12.39 -1.75 -4.04
C LEU A 124 12.43 -2.78 -5.17
N LEU A 125 12.08 -4.04 -4.91
CA LEU A 125 12.17 -5.14 -5.86
C LEU A 125 10.79 -5.51 -6.43
N ILE A 126 10.64 -5.40 -7.75
CA ILE A 126 9.45 -5.84 -8.48
C ILE A 126 9.37 -7.37 -8.58
N VAL A 127 10.42 -8.05 -8.16
CA VAL A 127 10.55 -9.51 -8.20
C VAL A 127 9.43 -10.20 -7.43
N TRP A 128 9.03 -9.64 -6.28
CA TRP A 128 7.93 -10.18 -5.48
C TRP A 128 6.60 -10.17 -6.22
N ASP A 129 6.31 -9.07 -6.91
CA ASP A 129 5.09 -8.97 -7.73
C ASP A 129 5.08 -9.98 -8.86
N ARG A 130 6.23 -10.27 -9.46
CA ARG A 130 6.36 -11.30 -10.49
C ARG A 130 6.17 -12.70 -9.92
N ILE A 131 6.79 -13.01 -8.78
CA ILE A 131 6.68 -14.32 -8.13
C ILE A 131 5.24 -14.60 -7.68
N PHE A 132 4.56 -13.59 -7.11
CA PHE A 132 3.21 -13.75 -6.56
C PHE A 132 2.06 -13.33 -7.49
N GLY A 133 2.36 -13.05 -8.77
CA GLY A 133 1.37 -12.79 -9.82
C GLY A 133 0.63 -11.46 -9.72
N THR A 134 1.21 -10.49 -9.01
CA THR A 134 0.63 -9.14 -8.85
C THR A 134 1.29 -8.09 -9.76
N PHE A 135 2.18 -8.49 -10.66
CA PHE A 135 2.86 -7.58 -11.57
C PHE A 135 1.95 -7.09 -12.71
N ALA A 136 2.00 -5.79 -12.99
CA ALA A 136 1.44 -5.19 -14.21
C ALA A 136 2.38 -4.10 -14.75
N ASN A 137 2.47 -4.03 -16.09
CA ASN A 137 3.17 -2.94 -16.78
C ASN A 137 2.26 -1.72 -16.94
N GLU A 138 2.84 -0.53 -16.92
CA GLU A 138 2.16 0.70 -17.33
C GLU A 138 1.94 0.69 -18.85
N LYS A 139 0.73 0.37 -19.30
CA LYS A 139 0.33 0.31 -20.72
C LYS A 139 -0.53 1.51 -21.08
N ASN A 140 -1.53 1.81 -20.27
CA ASN A 140 -2.49 2.87 -20.49
C ASN A 140 -2.21 4.04 -19.55
N LYS A 141 -2.75 5.22 -19.89
CA LYS A 141 -2.68 6.38 -18.99
C LYS A 141 -3.27 6.03 -17.63
N VAL A 142 -2.51 6.26 -16.59
CA VAL A 142 -2.95 5.99 -15.23
C VAL A 142 -3.96 7.04 -14.78
N VAL A 143 -5.07 6.59 -14.26
CA VAL A 143 -6.06 7.40 -13.55
C VAL A 143 -5.78 7.23 -12.05
N TYR A 144 -5.53 8.32 -11.34
CA TYR A 144 -5.20 8.29 -9.91
C TYR A 144 -6.44 8.52 -9.05
N GLY A 145 -6.32 8.18 -7.78
CA GLY A 145 -7.40 8.20 -6.81
C GLY A 145 -7.93 6.80 -6.51
N ILE A 146 -8.96 6.72 -5.70
CA ILE A 146 -9.68 5.49 -5.36
C ILE A 146 -11.01 5.44 -6.09
N ILE A 147 -11.60 4.25 -6.28
CA ILE A 147 -12.83 4.05 -7.07
C ILE A 147 -13.96 4.98 -6.61
N ASP A 148 -14.23 4.99 -5.29
CA ASP A 148 -15.20 5.92 -4.66
C ASP A 148 -14.43 7.05 -3.97
N ASN A 149 -13.86 7.96 -4.75
CA ASN A 149 -12.94 8.95 -4.22
C ASN A 149 -13.59 9.97 -3.29
N VAL A 150 -12.82 10.40 -2.30
CA VAL A 150 -13.24 11.36 -1.29
C VAL A 150 -13.27 12.76 -1.91
N GLN A 151 -14.45 13.30 -2.17
CA GLN A 151 -14.63 14.61 -2.77
C GLN A 151 -14.35 15.76 -1.76
N THR A 152 -13.12 15.79 -1.20
CA THR A 152 -12.72 16.80 -0.20
C THR A 152 -11.19 16.92 -0.11
N PHE A 153 -10.70 18.09 0.25
CA PHE A 153 -9.30 18.33 0.61
C PHE A 153 -9.06 18.35 2.13
N ASN A 154 -10.09 18.08 2.94
CA ASN A 154 -9.95 18.04 4.40
C ASN A 154 -9.22 16.75 4.83
N PRO A 155 -8.00 16.83 5.40
CA PRO A 155 -7.20 15.64 5.72
C PRO A 155 -7.84 14.75 6.79
N VAL A 156 -8.61 15.33 7.70
CA VAL A 156 -9.34 14.55 8.72
C VAL A 156 -10.44 13.72 8.08
N LYS A 157 -11.23 14.32 7.17
CA LYS A 157 -12.29 13.58 6.45
C LYS A 157 -11.69 12.47 5.60
N ILE A 158 -10.60 12.75 4.87
CA ILE A 158 -9.91 11.74 4.06
C ILE A 158 -9.43 10.58 4.94
N THR A 159 -8.78 10.87 6.06
CA THR A 159 -8.23 9.84 6.95
C THR A 159 -9.32 8.96 7.58
N PHE A 160 -10.44 9.54 7.99
CA PHE A 160 -11.45 8.81 8.77
C PHE A 160 -12.66 8.30 7.97
N GLN A 161 -12.78 8.63 6.69
CA GLN A 161 -13.94 8.23 5.89
C GLN A 161 -14.17 6.72 5.89
N PHE A 162 -13.14 5.93 5.63
CA PHE A 162 -13.29 4.48 5.56
C PHE A 162 -13.52 3.85 6.95
N TRP A 163 -12.96 4.44 8.00
CA TRP A 163 -13.24 4.05 9.38
C TRP A 163 -14.71 4.23 9.73
N ILE A 164 -15.32 5.34 9.30
CA ILE A 164 -16.75 5.60 9.49
C ILE A 164 -17.57 4.56 8.72
N THR A 165 -17.18 4.24 7.49
CA THR A 165 -17.84 3.18 6.70
C THR A 165 -17.76 1.83 7.40
N MET A 166 -16.57 1.42 7.86
CA MET A 166 -16.39 0.17 8.60
C MET A 166 -17.24 0.12 9.88
N TYR A 167 -17.33 1.24 10.61
CA TYR A 167 -18.14 1.32 11.82
C TYR A 167 -19.65 1.18 11.49
N ARG A 168 -20.14 1.81 10.42
CA ARG A 168 -21.52 1.64 9.95
C ARG A 168 -21.82 0.20 9.56
N ASP A 169 -20.92 -0.42 8.77
CA ASP A 169 -21.04 -1.82 8.38
C ASP A 169 -21.10 -2.74 9.60
N TYR A 170 -20.21 -2.52 10.59
CA TYR A 170 -20.20 -3.27 11.85
C TYR A 170 -21.49 -3.13 12.65
N LYS A 171 -22.07 -1.93 12.69
CA LYS A 171 -23.37 -1.69 13.36
C LYS A 171 -24.53 -2.41 12.67
N ASN A 172 -24.47 -2.50 11.35
CA ASN A 172 -25.52 -3.13 10.53
C ASN A 172 -25.34 -4.65 10.41
N ALA A 173 -24.15 -5.17 10.72
CA ALA A 173 -23.84 -6.60 10.64
C ALA A 173 -24.67 -7.41 11.63
N LYS A 174 -25.44 -8.40 11.10
CA LYS A 174 -26.37 -9.24 11.86
C LYS A 174 -25.68 -10.45 12.52
N SER A 175 -24.61 -10.97 11.89
CA SER A 175 -23.88 -12.14 12.37
C SER A 175 -22.50 -11.78 12.96
N LEU A 176 -21.97 -12.63 13.86
CA LEU A 176 -20.61 -12.51 14.36
C LEU A 176 -19.57 -12.59 13.23
N LYS A 177 -19.82 -13.47 12.23
CA LYS A 177 -18.99 -13.60 11.04
C LYS A 177 -18.89 -12.26 10.30
N ASP A 178 -20.02 -11.59 10.05
CA ASP A 178 -20.04 -10.32 9.35
C ASP A 178 -19.32 -9.22 10.15
N LYS A 179 -19.50 -9.20 11.47
CA LYS A 179 -18.77 -8.29 12.36
C LYS A 179 -17.25 -8.46 12.27
N ILE A 180 -16.76 -9.69 12.17
CA ILE A 180 -15.34 -9.98 11.95
C ILE A 180 -14.94 -9.53 10.55
N LEU A 181 -15.72 -9.85 9.52
CA LEU A 181 -15.43 -9.47 8.14
C LEU A 181 -15.41 -7.95 7.91
N CYS A 182 -16.12 -7.16 8.72
CA CYS A 182 -16.00 -5.71 8.71
C CYS A 182 -14.56 -5.22 8.92
N PHE A 183 -13.71 -6.00 9.59
CA PHE A 183 -12.30 -5.64 9.86
C PHE A 183 -11.32 -6.40 8.98
N VAL A 184 -11.53 -7.71 8.79
CA VAL A 184 -10.55 -8.58 8.12
C VAL A 184 -10.94 -8.96 6.69
N GLY A 185 -12.17 -8.64 6.26
CA GLY A 185 -12.62 -8.86 4.89
C GLY A 185 -11.88 -7.99 3.89
N ARG A 186 -12.19 -8.18 2.60
CA ARG A 186 -11.68 -7.31 1.54
C ARG A 186 -12.29 -5.91 1.64
N PRO A 187 -11.60 -4.85 1.16
CA PRO A 187 -12.11 -3.47 1.22
C PRO A 187 -13.51 -3.29 0.61
N GLU A 188 -13.79 -3.98 -0.49
CA GLU A 188 -15.06 -3.95 -1.20
C GLU A 188 -16.19 -4.76 -0.54
N TRP A 189 -15.86 -5.62 0.44
CA TRP A 189 -16.85 -6.45 1.12
C TRP A 189 -17.85 -5.59 1.91
N LYS A 190 -19.12 -5.99 1.88
CA LYS A 190 -20.21 -5.38 2.66
C LYS A 190 -21.06 -6.48 3.33
N PRO A 191 -21.61 -6.23 4.53
CA PRO A 191 -22.53 -7.17 5.15
C PRO A 191 -23.81 -7.30 4.34
N ASP A 192 -24.42 -8.48 4.38
CA ASP A 192 -25.75 -8.71 3.80
C ASP A 192 -26.78 -7.81 4.49
N GLN A 193 -27.58 -7.10 3.69
CA GLN A 193 -28.60 -6.15 4.17
C GLN A 193 -29.82 -6.85 4.73
#